data_7bbc05026376a8b3334be134b1fd21ac
#
_entry.id   7bbc05026376a8b3334be134b1fd21ac
#
_cell.length_a   1.000
_cell.length_b   1.000
_cell.length_c   1.000
_cell.angle_alpha   90.00
_cell.angle_beta   90.00
_cell.angle_gamma   90.00
#
_symmetry.space_group_name_H-M   'P 1'
#
loop_
_entity.id
_entity.type
_entity.pdbx_description
1 polymer ?
#
loop_
_entity_poly.entity_id
_entity_poly.type
_entity_poly.pdbx_seq_one_letter_code
_entity_poly.pdbx_strand_id
1 'polypeptide(L)'
;MSYASDQPIIKEFRSGRFTMIPLAEYKISGVMVSKKTYSSNWDGKVSPIDLAIAWGKLAEPENDRYITYSQGYRWYHYKWREGSPVDHSYVISHSSNNHIIPANENIYRAIKTIKTKDRVVLKGLLVNLKGTYKGQTVTWNTSLSRTDTGNGSCELFYVTYVRIETKIYE
;
A
#
# COMPACT_ATOMS: atom_id res chain seq x y z
N MET A 1 -11.44 4.43 13.16
CA MET A 1 -10.34 3.45 13.25
C MET A 1 -10.51 2.69 14.53
N SER A 2 -10.62 1.38 14.48
CA SER A 2 -10.50 0.54 15.67
C SER A 2 -9.01 0.28 15.91
N TYR A 3 -8.61 0.27 17.18
CA TYR A 3 -7.23 -0.06 17.55
C TYR A 3 -7.00 -1.56 17.31
N ALA A 4 -5.87 -1.90 16.71
CA ALA A 4 -5.48 -3.29 16.51
C ALA A 4 -5.06 -3.95 17.83
N SER A 5 -5.09 -5.28 17.90
CA SER A 5 -4.55 -6.02 19.05
C SER A 5 -3.06 -5.73 19.20
N ASP A 6 -2.58 -5.55 20.43
CA ASP A 6 -1.19 -5.21 20.76
C ASP A 6 -0.18 -6.36 20.50
N GLN A 7 -0.59 -7.45 19.89
CA GLN A 7 0.30 -8.59 19.66
C GLN A 7 1.18 -8.35 18.42
N PRO A 8 2.51 -8.36 18.58
CA PRO A 8 3.44 -8.17 17.49
C PRO A 8 3.39 -9.36 16.51
N ILE A 9 3.51 -9.06 15.22
CA ILE A 9 3.59 -10.04 14.14
C ILE A 9 5.07 -10.20 13.76
N ILE A 10 5.58 -11.43 13.77
CA ILE A 10 6.98 -11.70 13.46
C ILE A 10 7.08 -12.32 12.08
N LYS A 11 7.96 -11.77 11.23
CA LYS A 11 8.39 -12.36 9.97
C LYS A 11 9.89 -12.59 9.98
N GLU A 12 10.30 -13.80 9.62
CA GLU A 12 11.70 -14.18 9.51
C GLU A 12 12.07 -14.47 8.07
N PHE A 13 13.22 -13.98 7.66
CA PHE A 13 13.85 -14.24 6.37
C PHE A 13 15.28 -14.70 6.61
N ARG A 14 15.88 -15.39 5.65
CA ARG A 14 17.25 -15.93 5.76
C ARG A 14 18.30 -14.93 6.28
N SER A 15 18.13 -13.64 6.02
CA SER A 15 19.09 -12.57 6.35
C SER A 15 18.56 -11.55 7.33
N GLY A 16 17.40 -11.79 7.99
CA GLY A 16 16.84 -10.85 8.93
C GLY A 16 15.55 -11.32 9.61
N ARG A 17 15.26 -10.69 10.74
CA ARG A 17 14.03 -10.89 11.51
C ARG A 17 13.34 -9.55 11.70
N PHE A 18 12.06 -9.51 11.43
CA PHE A 18 11.24 -8.28 11.46
C PHE A 18 10.05 -8.48 12.38
N THR A 19 9.83 -7.51 13.24
CA THR A 19 8.68 -7.42 14.13
C THR A 19 7.81 -6.27 13.67
N MET A 20 6.55 -6.55 13.39
CA MET A 20 5.54 -5.56 13.04
C MET A 20 4.65 -5.32 14.24
N ILE A 21 4.49 -4.06 14.61
CA ILE A 21 3.65 -3.60 15.71
C ILE A 21 2.37 -3.03 15.07
N PRO A 22 1.21 -3.70 15.24
CA PRO A 22 -0.06 -3.21 14.73
C PRO A 22 -0.46 -1.91 15.41
N LEU A 23 -0.91 -0.92 14.63
CA LEU A 23 -1.38 0.36 15.15
C LEU A 23 -2.87 0.57 14.95
N ALA A 24 -3.39 0.18 13.78
CA ALA A 24 -4.79 0.38 13.44
C ALA A 24 -5.29 -0.69 12.46
N GLU A 25 -6.57 -1.04 12.55
CA GLU A 25 -7.25 -1.73 11.48
C GLU A 25 -7.42 -0.82 10.28
N TYR A 26 -7.18 -1.35 9.10
CA TYR A 26 -7.22 -0.59 7.87
C TYR A 26 -7.96 -1.33 6.76
N LYS A 27 -8.84 -0.59 6.11
CA LYS A 27 -9.55 -1.03 4.91
C LYS A 27 -9.46 0.06 3.85
N ILE A 28 -9.03 -0.32 2.66
CA ILE A 28 -9.07 0.54 1.48
C ILE A 28 -9.87 -0.14 0.37
N SER A 29 -10.67 0.66 -0.34
CA SER A 29 -11.46 0.23 -1.48
C SER A 29 -11.35 1.27 -2.58
N GLY A 30 -11.04 0.84 -3.79
CA GLY A 30 -10.88 1.75 -4.92
C GLY A 30 -10.45 1.01 -6.17
N VAL A 31 -9.85 1.77 -7.09
CA VAL A 31 -9.27 1.28 -8.34
C VAL A 31 -7.76 1.31 -8.22
N MET A 32 -7.08 0.23 -8.59
CA MET A 32 -5.62 0.20 -8.65
C MET A 32 -5.16 1.03 -9.85
N VAL A 33 -4.41 2.10 -9.58
CA VAL A 33 -3.95 3.06 -10.61
C VAL A 33 -2.49 2.92 -10.98
N SER A 34 -1.66 2.37 -10.08
CA SER A 34 -0.25 2.06 -10.35
C SER A 34 0.24 0.97 -9.42
N LYS A 35 1.15 0.11 -9.90
CA LYS A 35 1.77 -0.97 -9.14
C LYS A 35 3.27 -1.03 -9.41
N LYS A 36 4.07 -1.23 -8.38
CA LYS A 36 5.51 -1.44 -8.47
C LYS A 36 5.94 -2.61 -7.61
N THR A 37 6.80 -3.47 -8.16
CA THR A 37 7.41 -4.60 -7.42
C THR A 37 8.83 -4.28 -7.01
N TYR A 38 9.23 -4.81 -5.86
CA TYR A 38 10.57 -4.69 -5.28
C TYR A 38 11.06 -6.06 -4.81
N SER A 39 12.33 -6.35 -5.04
CA SER A 39 12.95 -7.64 -4.65
C SER A 39 14.30 -7.47 -3.97
N SER A 40 14.93 -6.31 -4.14
CA SER A 40 16.23 -5.98 -3.55
C SER A 40 16.07 -5.38 -2.17
N ASN A 41 17.13 -5.45 -1.37
CA ASN A 41 17.22 -4.94 -0.01
C ASN A 41 16.20 -5.58 0.97
N TRP A 42 16.24 -5.16 2.21
CA TRP A 42 15.36 -5.67 3.26
C TRP A 42 13.91 -5.24 3.06
N ASP A 43 13.70 -3.99 2.62
CA ASP A 43 12.38 -3.41 2.41
C ASP A 43 11.62 -4.13 1.28
N GLY A 44 12.29 -4.50 0.19
CA GLY A 44 11.70 -5.28 -0.90
C GLY A 44 11.38 -6.72 -0.50
N LYS A 45 12.05 -7.27 0.50
CA LYS A 45 11.74 -8.61 1.05
C LYS A 45 10.52 -8.60 1.95
N VAL A 46 10.36 -7.58 2.76
CA VAL A 46 9.23 -7.43 3.68
C VAL A 46 7.99 -6.94 2.94
N SER A 47 8.13 -5.91 2.13
CA SER A 47 7.07 -5.29 1.34
C SER A 47 7.42 -5.36 -0.15
N PRO A 48 7.12 -6.48 -0.80
CA PRO A 48 7.54 -6.72 -2.19
C PRO A 48 6.75 -5.95 -3.24
N ILE A 49 5.63 -5.34 -2.87
CA ILE A 49 4.72 -4.68 -3.81
C ILE A 49 4.21 -3.39 -3.20
N ASP A 50 4.26 -2.31 -3.96
CA ASP A 50 3.55 -1.08 -3.68
C ASP A 50 2.34 -0.95 -4.61
N LEU A 51 1.18 -0.59 -4.04
CA LEU A 51 -0.05 -0.34 -4.76
C LEU A 51 -0.51 1.09 -4.54
N ALA A 52 -0.60 1.86 -5.61
CA ALA A 52 -1.33 3.12 -5.62
C ALA A 52 -2.81 2.85 -5.92
N ILE A 53 -3.69 3.24 -5.01
CA ILE A 53 -5.13 3.02 -5.08
C ILE A 53 -5.82 4.37 -5.04
N ALA A 54 -6.79 4.58 -5.92
CA ALA A 54 -7.59 5.80 -6.01
C ALA A 54 -9.08 5.50 -5.85
N TRP A 55 -9.83 6.44 -5.32
CA TRP A 55 -11.27 6.31 -5.10
C TRP A 55 -12.02 7.62 -5.39
N GLY A 56 -13.35 7.62 -5.22
CA GLY A 56 -14.20 8.74 -5.58
C GLY A 56 -14.11 9.02 -7.09
N LYS A 57 -14.08 10.30 -7.48
CA LYS A 57 -13.97 10.73 -8.87
C LYS A 57 -12.73 10.21 -9.59
N LEU A 58 -11.66 9.88 -8.85
CA LEU A 58 -10.44 9.30 -9.43
C LEU A 58 -10.62 7.85 -9.89
N ALA A 59 -11.65 7.16 -9.40
CA ALA A 59 -12.00 5.79 -9.80
C ALA A 59 -13.03 5.73 -10.94
N GLU A 60 -13.49 6.86 -11.44
CA GLU A 60 -14.43 6.96 -12.54
C GLU A 60 -13.66 6.87 -13.88
N PRO A 61 -14.04 5.96 -14.81
CA PRO A 61 -13.29 5.73 -16.04
C PRO A 61 -13.12 6.98 -16.92
N GLU A 62 -14.11 7.89 -16.93
CA GLU A 62 -14.06 9.14 -17.66
C GLU A 62 -12.96 10.09 -17.21
N ASN A 63 -12.46 9.92 -15.98
CA ASN A 63 -11.41 10.75 -15.39
C ASN A 63 -10.00 10.20 -15.66
N ASP A 64 -9.86 8.97 -16.14
CA ASP A 64 -8.57 8.33 -16.45
C ASP A 64 -7.66 9.13 -17.38
N ARG A 65 -8.25 9.85 -18.32
CA ARG A 65 -7.53 10.66 -19.31
C ARG A 65 -6.83 11.88 -18.73
N TYR A 66 -7.26 12.31 -17.55
CA TYR A 66 -6.75 13.55 -16.93
C TYR A 66 -5.59 13.30 -15.97
N ILE A 67 -5.48 12.10 -15.40
CA ILE A 67 -4.49 11.82 -14.38
C ILE A 67 -3.68 10.59 -14.77
N THR A 68 -2.37 10.72 -14.75
CA THR A 68 -1.42 9.63 -15.02
C THR A 68 -0.62 9.38 -13.75
N TYR A 69 -0.57 8.12 -13.32
CA TYR A 69 0.17 7.69 -12.14
C TYR A 69 1.43 6.94 -12.52
N SER A 70 2.47 7.09 -11.70
CA SER A 70 3.72 6.33 -11.79
C SER A 70 4.30 6.08 -10.42
N GLN A 71 5.18 5.07 -10.29
CA GLN A 71 5.84 4.73 -9.03
C GLN A 71 7.33 4.48 -9.23
N GLY A 72 8.13 4.89 -8.24
CA GLY A 72 9.56 4.62 -8.18
C GLY A 72 10.13 5.00 -6.82
N TYR A 73 11.16 4.26 -6.36
CA TYR A 73 11.85 4.55 -5.08
C TYR A 73 10.91 4.64 -3.87
N ARG A 74 9.87 3.80 -3.82
CA ARG A 74 8.82 3.79 -2.79
C ARG A 74 7.86 4.97 -2.81
N TRP A 75 7.95 5.84 -3.80
CA TRP A 75 7.06 6.97 -3.99
C TRP A 75 6.07 6.70 -5.10
N TYR A 76 4.86 7.27 -5.00
CA TYR A 76 4.00 7.42 -6.15
C TYR A 76 3.96 8.88 -6.58
N HIS A 77 3.81 9.08 -7.89
CA HIS A 77 3.74 10.38 -8.52
C HIS A 77 2.53 10.41 -9.41
N TYR A 78 1.93 11.57 -9.55
CA TYR A 78 0.85 11.79 -10.51
C TYR A 78 1.04 13.10 -11.25
N LYS A 79 0.53 13.12 -12.48
CA LYS A 79 0.45 14.30 -13.33
C LYS A 79 -0.99 14.43 -13.76
N TRP A 80 -1.54 15.63 -13.71
CA TRP A 80 -2.86 15.91 -14.26
C TRP A 80 -2.76 16.83 -15.46
N ARG A 81 -3.74 16.71 -16.36
CA ARG A 81 -3.86 17.50 -17.57
C ARG A 81 -4.84 18.64 -17.35
N GLU A 82 -4.69 19.70 -18.15
CA GLU A 82 -5.65 20.80 -18.22
C GLU A 82 -7.07 20.27 -18.51
N GLY A 83 -8.07 20.90 -17.88
CA GLY A 83 -9.47 20.46 -17.96
C GLY A 83 -9.82 19.30 -17.01
N SER A 84 -8.91 18.90 -16.10
CA SER A 84 -9.23 17.91 -15.07
C SER A 84 -10.41 18.39 -14.20
N PRO A 85 -11.42 17.53 -13.95
CA PRO A 85 -12.55 17.86 -13.08
C PRO A 85 -12.20 17.86 -11.58
N VAL A 86 -10.95 17.53 -11.24
CA VAL A 86 -10.43 17.49 -9.87
C VAL A 86 -9.15 18.28 -9.78
N ASP A 87 -8.92 18.89 -8.64
CA ASP A 87 -7.71 19.62 -8.31
C ASP A 87 -6.68 18.75 -7.57
N HIS A 88 -5.53 19.33 -7.26
CA HIS A 88 -4.45 18.68 -6.54
C HIS A 88 -4.87 18.19 -5.15
N SER A 89 -5.66 18.97 -4.42
CA SER A 89 -6.12 18.63 -3.07
C SER A 89 -7.05 17.42 -3.09
N TYR A 90 -7.89 17.32 -4.12
CA TYR A 90 -8.73 16.14 -4.32
C TYR A 90 -7.90 14.88 -4.58
N VAL A 91 -6.86 14.97 -5.43
CA VAL A 91 -5.99 13.81 -5.71
C VAL A 91 -5.31 13.33 -4.44
N ILE A 92 -4.72 14.22 -3.64
CA ILE A 92 -4.07 13.87 -2.36
C ILE A 92 -5.06 13.17 -1.41
N SER A 93 -6.27 13.67 -1.30
CA SER A 93 -7.27 13.12 -0.35
C SER A 93 -7.99 11.86 -0.85
N HIS A 94 -7.88 11.52 -2.15
CA HIS A 94 -8.60 10.41 -2.78
C HIS A 94 -7.68 9.40 -3.49
N SER A 95 -6.40 9.41 -3.17
CA SER A 95 -5.46 8.38 -3.58
C SER A 95 -4.41 8.14 -2.50
N SER A 96 -3.81 6.95 -2.48
CA SER A 96 -2.81 6.57 -1.50
C SER A 96 -1.86 5.54 -2.08
N ASN A 97 -0.58 5.62 -1.72
CA ASN A 97 0.41 4.59 -2.00
C ASN A 97 0.57 3.70 -0.78
N ASN A 98 0.33 2.41 -0.96
CA ASN A 98 0.37 1.42 0.09
C ASN A 98 1.57 0.49 -0.12
N HIS A 99 2.48 0.42 0.85
CA HIS A 99 3.56 -0.56 0.92
C HIS A 99 3.00 -1.86 1.47
N ILE A 100 2.81 -2.86 0.62
CA ILE A 100 2.09 -4.07 0.98
C ILE A 100 3.01 -5.11 1.60
N ILE A 101 2.67 -5.54 2.81
CA ILE A 101 3.24 -6.70 3.49
C ILE A 101 2.18 -7.82 3.44
N PRO A 102 2.29 -8.80 2.54
CA PRO A 102 1.30 -9.87 2.47
C PRO A 102 1.39 -10.78 3.69
N ALA A 103 0.24 -11.13 4.28
CA ALA A 103 0.19 -12.00 5.47
C ALA A 103 0.72 -13.41 5.17
N ASN A 104 0.40 -13.92 3.99
CA ASN A 104 0.76 -15.27 3.55
C ASN A 104 0.97 -15.32 2.04
N GLU A 105 1.33 -16.51 1.54
CA GLU A 105 1.61 -16.73 0.11
C GLU A 105 0.35 -16.59 -0.76
N ASN A 106 -0.84 -16.95 -0.25
CA ASN A 106 -2.09 -16.80 -0.98
C ASN A 106 -2.39 -15.32 -1.25
N ILE A 107 -2.27 -14.48 -0.23
CA ILE A 107 -2.39 -13.02 -0.35
C ILE A 107 -1.34 -12.46 -1.31
N TYR A 108 -0.07 -12.89 -1.20
CA TYR A 108 0.99 -12.44 -2.09
C TYR A 108 0.69 -12.74 -3.56
N ARG A 109 0.27 -13.97 -3.86
CA ARG A 109 -0.11 -14.38 -5.23
C ARG A 109 -1.30 -13.58 -5.73
N ALA A 110 -2.32 -13.39 -4.91
CA ALA A 110 -3.48 -12.57 -5.27
C ALA A 110 -3.07 -11.15 -5.66
N ILE A 111 -2.29 -10.47 -4.81
CA ILE A 111 -1.84 -9.08 -5.06
C ILE A 111 -1.01 -8.98 -6.34
N LYS A 112 -0.20 -9.97 -6.66
CA LYS A 112 0.55 -10.01 -7.93
C LYS A 112 -0.35 -10.01 -9.16
N THR A 113 -1.55 -10.58 -9.08
CA THR A 113 -2.49 -10.63 -10.22
C THR A 113 -3.25 -9.32 -10.47
N ILE A 114 -3.29 -8.41 -9.49
CA ILE A 114 -3.97 -7.11 -9.63
C ILE A 114 -3.39 -6.35 -10.82
N LYS A 115 -4.26 -5.87 -11.68
CA LYS A 115 -3.93 -5.06 -12.87
C LYS A 115 -4.41 -3.63 -12.70
N THR A 116 -3.79 -2.72 -13.43
CA THR A 116 -4.28 -1.33 -13.51
C THR A 116 -5.74 -1.31 -13.93
N LYS A 117 -6.55 -0.55 -13.23
CA LYS A 117 -8.01 -0.41 -13.33
C LYS A 117 -8.84 -1.51 -12.67
N ASP A 118 -8.24 -2.55 -12.11
CA ASP A 118 -9.00 -3.49 -11.28
C ASP A 118 -9.59 -2.76 -10.05
N ARG A 119 -10.84 -3.09 -9.74
CA ARG A 119 -11.48 -2.67 -8.48
C ARG A 119 -11.02 -3.61 -7.37
N VAL A 120 -10.49 -3.05 -6.31
CA VAL A 120 -9.91 -3.81 -5.21
C VAL A 120 -10.48 -3.38 -3.87
N VAL A 121 -10.55 -4.34 -2.95
CA VAL A 121 -10.72 -4.10 -1.52
C VAL A 121 -9.61 -4.83 -0.80
N LEU A 122 -8.83 -4.10 -0.01
CA LEU A 122 -7.81 -4.67 0.86
C LEU A 122 -8.18 -4.41 2.31
N LYS A 123 -7.96 -5.41 3.19
CA LYS A 123 -8.13 -5.27 4.64
C LYS A 123 -6.91 -5.84 5.36
N GLY A 124 -6.65 -5.32 6.54
CA GLY A 124 -5.57 -5.76 7.41
C GLY A 124 -5.20 -4.70 8.43
N LEU A 125 -3.91 -4.51 8.66
CA LEU A 125 -3.39 -3.67 9.73
C LEU A 125 -2.36 -2.68 9.19
N LEU A 126 -2.42 -1.44 9.63
CA LEU A 126 -1.30 -0.50 9.53
C LEU A 126 -0.30 -0.86 10.63
N VAL A 127 0.97 -0.97 10.26
CA VAL A 127 2.00 -1.47 11.16
C VAL A 127 3.23 -0.57 11.17
N ASN A 128 3.90 -0.47 12.33
CA ASN A 128 5.28 -0.05 12.40
C ASN A 128 6.18 -1.29 12.37
N LEU A 129 7.30 -1.20 11.69
CA LEU A 129 8.26 -2.30 11.55
C LEU A 129 9.59 -1.94 12.21
N LYS A 130 10.12 -2.89 12.99
CA LYS A 130 11.46 -2.87 13.51
C LYS A 130 12.11 -4.24 13.30
N GLY A 131 13.37 -4.26 12.92
CA GLY A 131 14.05 -5.53 12.71
C GLY A 131 15.55 -5.41 12.59
N THR A 132 16.18 -6.55 12.31
CA THR A 132 17.59 -6.64 11.96
C THR A 132 17.74 -7.23 10.57
N TYR A 133 18.64 -6.67 9.80
CA TYR A 133 19.00 -7.16 8.48
C TYR A 133 20.51 -7.08 8.29
N LYS A 134 21.16 -8.22 8.05
CA LYS A 134 22.64 -8.31 7.94
C LYS A 134 23.37 -7.62 9.10
N GLY A 135 22.86 -7.81 10.33
CA GLY A 135 23.45 -7.25 11.55
C GLY A 135 23.13 -5.77 11.82
N GLN A 136 22.39 -5.10 10.96
CA GLN A 136 21.97 -3.70 11.13
C GLN A 136 20.53 -3.59 11.59
N THR A 137 20.23 -2.67 12.51
CA THR A 137 18.87 -2.35 12.90
C THR A 137 18.20 -1.51 11.82
N VAL A 138 16.99 -1.90 11.44
CA VAL A 138 16.15 -1.19 10.47
C VAL A 138 14.78 -0.92 11.07
N THR A 139 14.20 0.22 10.70
CA THR A 139 12.86 0.64 11.11
C THR A 139 12.08 1.20 9.93
N TRP A 140 10.76 1.00 9.95
CA TRP A 140 9.86 1.59 8.97
C TRP A 140 8.50 1.87 9.63
N ASN A 141 8.08 3.12 9.64
CA ASN A 141 6.84 3.53 10.27
C ASN A 141 5.76 3.80 9.22
N THR A 142 4.53 3.39 9.54
CA THR A 142 3.36 3.72 8.72
C THR A 142 2.89 5.14 9.00
N SER A 143 2.27 5.77 8.01
CA SER A 143 1.39 6.91 8.26
C SER A 143 0.05 6.45 8.87
N LEU A 144 -0.53 7.30 9.69
CA LEU A 144 -1.91 7.22 10.18
C LEU A 144 -2.77 8.40 9.70
N SER A 145 -2.19 9.30 8.90
CA SER A 145 -2.87 10.46 8.32
C SER A 145 -3.15 10.25 6.83
N ARG A 146 -4.27 10.79 6.34
CA ARG A 146 -4.63 10.78 4.92
C ARG A 146 -4.16 12.02 4.16
N THR A 147 -3.76 13.04 4.88
CA THR A 147 -3.45 14.36 4.32
C THR A 147 -1.99 14.72 4.43
N ASP A 148 -1.18 13.86 5.01
CA ASP A 148 0.26 14.06 5.09
C ASP A 148 0.92 13.83 3.72
N THR A 149 2.02 14.54 3.51
CA THR A 149 2.84 14.45 2.30
C THR A 149 4.31 14.39 2.69
N GLY A 150 5.15 13.80 1.83
CA GLY A 150 6.57 13.67 2.08
C GLY A 150 6.97 12.35 2.74
N ASN A 151 8.15 12.32 3.35
CA ASN A 151 8.69 11.11 3.99
C ASN A 151 7.77 10.63 5.12
N GLY A 152 7.34 9.36 5.05
CA GLY A 152 6.47 8.74 6.04
C GLY A 152 4.98 8.93 5.80
N SER A 153 4.58 9.51 4.66
CA SER A 153 3.16 9.69 4.28
C SER A 153 2.52 8.46 3.63
N CYS A 154 3.26 7.39 3.42
CA CYS A 154 2.72 6.16 2.86
C CYS A 154 2.31 5.18 3.95
N GLU A 155 1.29 4.39 3.67
CA GLU A 155 0.81 3.35 4.56
C GLU A 155 1.69 2.10 4.46
N LEU A 156 2.22 1.62 5.58
CA LEU A 156 2.83 0.30 5.69
C LEU A 156 1.76 -0.69 6.12
N PHE A 157 1.29 -1.49 5.17
CA PHE A 157 0.04 -2.21 5.24
C PHE A 157 0.23 -3.73 5.26
N TYR A 158 0.03 -4.36 6.41
CA TYR A 158 -0.04 -5.82 6.55
C TYR A 158 -1.41 -6.32 6.11
N VAL A 159 -1.47 -6.94 4.93
CA VAL A 159 -2.71 -7.31 4.26
C VAL A 159 -3.07 -8.76 4.53
N THR A 160 -4.25 -8.98 5.09
CA THR A 160 -4.81 -10.31 5.40
C THR A 160 -5.98 -10.70 4.49
N TYR A 161 -6.57 -9.73 3.78
CA TYR A 161 -7.72 -9.93 2.90
C TYR A 161 -7.55 -9.12 1.63
N VAL A 162 -7.82 -9.75 0.50
CA VAL A 162 -7.85 -9.13 -0.83
C VAL A 162 -9.13 -9.53 -1.55
N ARG A 163 -9.85 -8.55 -2.08
CA ARG A 163 -10.88 -8.78 -3.11
C ARG A 163 -10.46 -8.06 -4.38
N ILE A 164 -10.46 -8.79 -5.49
CA ILE A 164 -10.20 -8.27 -6.83
C ILE A 164 -11.46 -8.53 -7.64
N GLU A 165 -12.15 -7.46 -8.06
CA GLU A 165 -13.48 -7.53 -8.64
C GLU A 165 -14.44 -8.34 -7.72
N THR A 166 -14.79 -9.56 -8.11
CA THR A 166 -15.64 -10.46 -7.35
C THR A 166 -14.90 -11.58 -6.60
N LYS A 167 -13.60 -11.76 -6.86
CA LYS A 167 -12.79 -12.85 -6.26
C LYS A 167 -12.19 -12.42 -4.92
N ILE A 168 -12.32 -13.28 -3.92
CA ILE A 168 -11.83 -13.06 -2.55
C ILE A 168 -10.66 -14.01 -2.27
N TYR A 169 -9.65 -13.50 -1.54
CA TYR A 169 -8.47 -14.21 -1.06
C TYR A 169 -8.22 -13.84 0.40
N GLU A 170 -7.92 -14.85 1.23
CA GLU A 170 -7.65 -14.75 2.66
C GLU A 170 -6.44 -15.62 3.06
#